data_670aca02874d6fe4bd381837df680859
#
_entry.id   670aca02874d6fe4bd381837df680859
#
_cell.length_a   1.000
_cell.length_b   1.000
_cell.length_c   1.000
_cell.angle_alpha   90.00
_cell.angle_beta   90.00
_cell.angle_gamma   90.00
#
_symmetry.space_group_name_H-M   'P 1'
#
loop_
_entity.id
_entity.type
_entity.pdbx_description
1 polymer ?
#
loop_
_entity_poly.entity_id
_entity_poly.type
_entity_poly.pdbx_seq_one_letter_code
_entity_poly.pdbx_strand_id
1 'polypeptide(L)'
;MGGAFTKSQVEAYHKPFIKKTGVEIVSEDFSGGLAEIKAQVEANNVRWDLVSLDKPDIVRGCAEGLLEPVNPSILPPGADGTPAQEDFIDGAIHECAINTIVVSTVLAVNEDAFKGKALPSKLTDLFDLKTFPGRRALQKQPQGNLEWALLADGVKPEEVYSLLETEAGRERAFAKLDTIKSEVLWWTTGAQPPQMLADKEVVIASAFNGRIHNARKDEGQPFRIIWDRQMGYMNGWAIPKGSENTKLALDFIAFSSGTKPLADQAKYVAYGPTRKSSSAEVNPDILANLPTAPQNFQTAFLINDEWWSDYADELNEEFNTWLLN
;
A
#
# COMPACT_ATOMS: atom_id res chain seq x y z
N MET A 1 -4.34 -2.27 10.06
CA MET A 1 -2.94 -1.84 9.79
C MET A 1 -2.17 -1.83 11.07
N GLY A 2 -1.27 -1.60 11.61
CA GLY A 2 -0.64 -1.70 12.94
C GLY A 2 0.89 -1.54 12.87
N GLY A 3 1.55 -1.59 14.01
CA GLY A 3 3.00 -1.57 14.10
C GLY A 3 3.65 -0.28 13.60
N ALA A 4 4.62 -0.37 12.69
CA ALA A 4 5.36 0.79 12.17
C ALA A 4 4.48 1.83 11.48
N PHE A 5 3.40 1.41 10.82
CA PHE A 5 2.48 2.34 10.16
C PHE A 5 1.69 3.17 11.16
N THR A 6 1.04 2.53 12.15
CA THR A 6 0.34 3.25 13.24
C THR A 6 1.31 4.19 13.98
N LYS A 7 2.52 3.70 14.31
CA LYS A 7 3.55 4.54 14.93
C LYS A 7 3.87 5.77 14.09
N SER A 8 3.99 5.62 12.76
CA SER A 8 4.28 6.75 11.87
C SER A 8 3.18 7.81 11.89
N GLN A 9 1.91 7.40 11.92
CA GLN A 9 0.76 8.30 12.00
C GLN A 9 0.70 9.01 13.36
N VAL A 10 0.94 8.28 14.45
CA VAL A 10 0.98 8.86 15.80
C VAL A 10 2.06 9.94 15.91
N GLU A 11 3.26 9.65 15.43
CA GLU A 11 4.40 10.58 15.58
C GLU A 11 4.29 11.78 14.63
N ALA A 12 3.90 11.57 13.36
CA ALA A 12 3.88 12.61 12.35
C ALA A 12 2.58 13.44 12.36
N TYR A 13 1.45 12.86 12.77
CA TYR A 13 0.14 13.50 12.67
C TYR A 13 -0.52 13.72 14.03
N HIS A 14 -0.77 12.63 14.82
CA HIS A 14 -1.59 12.73 16.02
C HIS A 14 -0.94 13.64 17.06
N LYS A 15 0.28 13.37 17.49
CA LYS A 15 0.98 14.18 18.51
C LYS A 15 1.10 15.67 18.13
N PRO A 16 1.53 16.03 16.89
CA PRO A 16 1.57 17.42 16.48
C PRO A 16 0.20 18.09 16.41
N PHE A 17 -0.85 17.37 15.97
CA PHE A 17 -2.21 17.90 15.92
C PHE A 17 -2.77 18.12 17.33
N ILE A 18 -2.62 17.16 18.24
CA ILE A 18 -2.99 17.30 19.66
C ILE A 18 -2.29 18.51 20.28
N LYS A 19 -0.98 18.64 20.04
CA LYS A 19 -0.21 19.79 20.56
C LYS A 19 -0.74 21.12 20.02
N LYS A 20 -1.17 21.17 18.76
CA LYS A 20 -1.68 22.39 18.12
C LYS A 20 -3.08 22.76 18.58
N THR A 21 -3.95 21.77 18.80
CA THR A 21 -5.41 21.98 18.97
C THR A 21 -5.91 21.69 20.38
N GLY A 22 -5.20 20.90 21.15
CA GLY A 22 -5.66 20.38 22.45
C GLY A 22 -6.69 19.26 22.35
N VAL A 23 -7.02 18.80 21.14
CA VAL A 23 -7.99 17.73 20.92
C VAL A 23 -7.40 16.38 21.30
N GLU A 24 -8.15 15.55 21.99
CA GLU A 24 -7.79 14.16 22.25
C GLU A 24 -8.06 13.30 21.01
N ILE A 25 -7.10 12.44 20.65
CA ILE A 25 -7.25 11.45 19.58
C ILE A 25 -7.15 10.06 20.20
N VAL A 26 -8.24 9.29 20.10
CA VAL A 26 -8.26 7.86 20.39
C VAL A 26 -8.05 7.11 19.08
N SER A 27 -7.03 6.26 19.03
CA SER A 27 -6.65 5.53 17.81
C SER A 27 -6.67 4.03 18.08
N GLU A 28 -7.26 3.29 17.17
CA GLU A 28 -7.24 1.82 17.18
C GLU A 28 -6.72 1.26 15.86
N ASP A 29 -6.16 0.05 15.90
CA ASP A 29 -5.70 -0.63 14.71
C ASP A 29 -6.90 -1.20 13.93
N PHE A 30 -6.93 -0.92 12.64
CA PHE A 30 -7.97 -1.33 11.72
C PHE A 30 -7.35 -2.14 10.56
N SER A 31 -8.00 -3.22 10.16
CA SER A 31 -7.45 -4.15 9.15
C SER A 31 -7.69 -3.72 7.70
N GLY A 32 -8.44 -2.63 7.48
CA GLY A 32 -8.88 -2.19 6.16
C GLY A 32 -10.21 -2.82 5.74
N GLY A 33 -10.67 -2.50 4.54
CA GLY A 33 -11.95 -2.95 3.99
C GLY A 33 -13.14 -2.09 4.45
N LEU A 34 -14.32 -2.34 3.92
CA LEU A 34 -15.52 -1.52 4.16
C LEU A 34 -16.52 -2.14 5.12
N ALA A 35 -16.37 -3.42 5.48
CA ALA A 35 -17.41 -4.15 6.21
C ALA A 35 -17.78 -3.51 7.54
N GLU A 36 -16.80 -3.08 8.35
CA GLU A 36 -17.04 -2.46 9.64
C GLU A 36 -17.58 -1.03 9.52
N ILE A 37 -17.10 -0.27 8.53
CA ILE A 37 -17.61 1.06 8.21
C ILE A 37 -19.08 0.96 7.80
N LYS A 38 -19.40 0.03 6.90
CA LYS A 38 -20.76 -0.24 6.44
C LYS A 38 -21.70 -0.60 7.59
N ALA A 39 -21.26 -1.49 8.47
CA ALA A 39 -22.04 -1.87 9.65
C ALA A 39 -22.35 -0.68 10.57
N GLN A 40 -21.39 0.23 10.79
CA GLN A 40 -21.60 1.43 11.60
C GLN A 40 -22.55 2.43 10.92
N VAL A 41 -22.38 2.66 9.62
CA VAL A 41 -23.21 3.60 8.85
C VAL A 41 -24.66 3.10 8.74
N GLU A 42 -24.88 1.82 8.40
CA GLU A 42 -26.21 1.23 8.28
C GLU A 42 -26.95 1.18 9.63
N ALA A 43 -26.21 0.99 10.72
CA ALA A 43 -26.78 1.03 12.08
C ALA A 43 -27.07 2.45 12.58
N ASN A 44 -26.71 3.51 11.82
CA ASN A 44 -26.72 4.91 12.28
C ASN A 44 -26.00 5.08 13.64
N ASN A 45 -24.93 4.36 13.85
CA ASN A 45 -24.10 4.38 15.07
C ASN A 45 -22.62 4.43 14.67
N VAL A 46 -22.20 5.55 14.09
CA VAL A 46 -20.85 5.77 13.62
C VAL A 46 -19.97 6.20 14.79
N ARG A 47 -19.01 5.36 15.13
CA ARG A 47 -18.06 5.58 16.24
C ARG A 47 -16.72 6.12 15.76
N TRP A 48 -16.39 5.92 14.49
CA TRP A 48 -15.16 6.38 13.89
C TRP A 48 -15.35 7.72 13.19
N ASP A 49 -14.54 8.70 13.56
CA ASP A 49 -14.56 10.01 12.93
C ASP A 49 -13.68 10.08 11.68
N LEU A 50 -12.63 9.25 11.65
CA LEU A 50 -11.66 9.23 10.57
C LEU A 50 -11.09 7.82 10.42
N VAL A 51 -10.91 7.39 9.18
CA VAL A 51 -10.34 6.07 8.85
C VAL A 51 -9.22 6.22 7.83
N SER A 52 -8.20 5.35 7.95
CA SER A 52 -7.13 5.23 6.96
C SER A 52 -7.44 4.06 6.04
N LEU A 53 -7.72 4.35 4.77
CA LEU A 53 -8.14 3.38 3.76
C LEU A 53 -7.19 3.34 2.58
N ASP A 54 -7.07 2.17 1.98
CA ASP A 54 -6.44 2.01 0.67
C ASP A 54 -7.39 2.54 -0.42
N LYS A 55 -6.82 3.05 -1.50
CA LYS A 55 -7.60 3.77 -2.52
C LYS A 55 -8.73 2.96 -3.14
N PRO A 56 -8.64 1.64 -3.41
CA PRO A 56 -9.78 0.86 -3.89
C PRO A 56 -10.97 0.90 -2.93
N ASP A 57 -10.72 0.78 -1.61
CA ASP A 57 -11.78 0.90 -0.60
C ASP A 57 -12.37 2.31 -0.55
N ILE A 58 -11.54 3.35 -0.77
CA ILE A 58 -12.02 4.73 -0.87
C ILE A 58 -12.97 4.89 -2.06
N VAL A 59 -12.58 4.41 -3.24
CA VAL A 59 -13.39 4.49 -4.47
C VAL A 59 -14.72 3.79 -4.25
N ARG A 60 -14.71 2.54 -3.77
CA ARG A 60 -15.90 1.74 -3.52
C ARG A 60 -16.77 2.35 -2.41
N GLY A 61 -16.18 2.73 -1.28
CA GLY A 61 -16.91 3.31 -0.14
C GLY A 61 -17.57 4.65 -0.49
N CYS A 62 -16.95 5.46 -1.35
CA CYS A 62 -17.52 6.68 -1.89
C CYS A 62 -18.73 6.38 -2.78
N ALA A 63 -18.59 5.45 -3.73
CA ALA A 63 -19.67 5.04 -4.63
C ALA A 63 -20.87 4.42 -3.89
N GLU A 64 -20.63 3.63 -2.83
CA GLU A 64 -21.66 3.06 -1.97
C GLU A 64 -22.27 4.08 -0.98
N GLY A 65 -21.78 5.33 -0.94
CA GLY A 65 -22.26 6.37 -0.03
C GLY A 65 -21.94 6.13 1.44
N LEU A 66 -20.87 5.40 1.72
CA LEU A 66 -20.38 5.08 3.08
C LEU A 66 -19.43 6.13 3.64
N LEU A 67 -18.93 7.04 2.79
CA LEU A 67 -17.96 8.06 3.14
C LEU A 67 -18.53 9.46 2.90
N GLU A 68 -18.11 10.42 3.71
CA GLU A 68 -18.45 11.84 3.50
C GLU A 68 -17.58 12.43 2.38
N PRO A 69 -18.14 13.33 1.55
CA PRO A 69 -17.34 14.04 0.56
C PRO A 69 -16.37 15.01 1.24
N VAL A 70 -15.17 15.11 0.69
CA VAL A 70 -14.12 16.02 1.16
C VAL A 70 -13.88 17.12 0.14
N ASN A 71 -14.25 18.36 0.50
CA ASN A 71 -13.98 19.50 -0.37
C ASN A 71 -12.47 19.81 -0.38
N PRO A 72 -11.77 19.73 -1.51
CA PRO A 72 -10.33 19.95 -1.58
C PRO A 72 -9.90 21.40 -1.24
N SER A 73 -10.82 22.34 -1.15
CA SER A 73 -10.52 23.73 -0.74
C SER A 73 -10.02 23.85 0.71
N ILE A 74 -10.18 22.80 1.54
CA ILE A 74 -9.61 22.76 2.89
C ILE A 74 -8.10 22.56 2.89
N LEU A 75 -7.52 22.07 1.79
CA LEU A 75 -6.11 21.70 1.72
C LEU A 75 -5.23 22.95 1.68
N PRO A 76 -4.21 23.05 2.55
CA PRO A 76 -3.26 24.14 2.50
C PRO A 76 -2.42 24.06 1.21
N PRO A 77 -1.88 25.19 0.71
CA PRO A 77 -0.88 25.16 -0.35
C PRO A 77 0.39 24.43 0.11
N GLY A 78 1.22 24.03 -0.83
CA GLY A 78 2.58 23.54 -0.55
C GLY A 78 3.41 24.56 0.22
N ALA A 79 4.47 24.12 0.88
CA ALA A 79 5.35 25.04 1.62
C ALA A 79 6.02 26.10 0.73
N ASP A 80 6.13 25.83 -0.56
CA ASP A 80 6.61 26.74 -1.60
C ASP A 80 5.52 27.67 -2.16
N GLY A 81 4.28 27.56 -1.67
CA GLY A 81 3.11 28.32 -2.13
C GLY A 81 2.36 27.69 -3.31
N THR A 82 2.80 26.53 -3.80
CA THR A 82 2.11 25.82 -4.89
C THR A 82 0.68 25.43 -4.45
N PRO A 83 -0.36 25.71 -5.27
CA PRO A 83 -1.72 25.28 -4.96
C PRO A 83 -1.80 23.77 -4.70
N ALA A 84 -2.64 23.33 -3.75
CA ALA A 84 -2.72 21.95 -3.36
C ALA A 84 -2.98 21.00 -4.55
N GLN A 85 -3.87 21.38 -5.47
CA GLN A 85 -4.21 20.61 -6.65
C GLN A 85 -3.02 20.35 -7.62
N GLU A 86 -2.04 21.26 -7.62
CA GLU A 86 -0.83 21.14 -8.44
C GLU A 86 0.30 20.44 -7.69
N ASP A 87 0.31 20.54 -6.36
CA ASP A 87 1.33 19.99 -5.48
C ASP A 87 1.11 18.48 -5.21
N PHE A 88 -0.14 18.02 -5.13
CA PHE A 88 -0.44 16.60 -5.01
C PHE A 88 -0.15 15.87 -6.33
N ILE A 89 0.27 14.60 -6.21
CA ILE A 89 0.36 13.72 -7.37
C ILE A 89 -1.04 13.32 -7.88
N ASP A 90 -1.13 12.93 -9.13
CA ASP A 90 -2.39 12.57 -9.76
C ASP A 90 -3.12 11.45 -8.99
N GLY A 91 -4.42 11.61 -8.79
CA GLY A 91 -5.28 10.68 -8.07
C GLY A 91 -5.12 10.68 -6.55
N ALA A 92 -4.28 11.56 -5.97
CA ALA A 92 -4.16 11.68 -4.52
C ALA A 92 -5.34 12.41 -3.88
N ILE A 93 -5.93 13.39 -4.55
CA ILE A 93 -7.15 14.07 -4.14
C ILE A 93 -8.33 13.31 -4.74
N HIS A 94 -9.17 12.72 -3.89
CA HIS A 94 -10.38 12.00 -4.26
C HIS A 94 -11.61 12.71 -3.68
N GLU A 95 -12.79 12.51 -4.28
CA GLU A 95 -14.05 13.12 -3.85
C GLU A 95 -14.35 12.87 -2.36
N CYS A 96 -14.08 11.67 -1.85
CA CYS A 96 -14.37 11.27 -0.46
C CYS A 96 -13.12 11.08 0.40
N ALA A 97 -11.93 11.44 -0.07
CA ALA A 97 -10.69 11.20 0.67
C ALA A 97 -9.51 12.04 0.19
N ILE A 98 -8.52 12.19 1.06
CA ILE A 98 -7.20 12.72 0.69
C ILE A 98 -6.17 11.63 0.96
N ASN A 99 -5.58 11.10 -0.11
CA ASN A 99 -4.49 10.14 -0.01
C ASN A 99 -3.23 10.87 0.47
N THR A 100 -2.54 10.29 1.43
CA THR A 100 -1.38 10.92 2.10
C THR A 100 -0.07 10.22 1.78
N ILE A 101 -0.14 8.93 1.43
CA ILE A 101 1.05 8.12 1.14
C ILE A 101 0.87 7.27 -0.12
N VAL A 102 2.01 6.98 -0.74
CA VAL A 102 2.18 5.91 -1.71
C VAL A 102 2.88 4.75 -1.01
N VAL A 103 2.22 3.63 -0.96
CA VAL A 103 2.77 2.35 -0.49
C VAL A 103 3.11 1.50 -1.69
N SER A 104 4.08 0.62 -1.55
CA SER A 104 4.36 -0.34 -2.61
C SER A 104 4.53 -1.75 -2.06
N THR A 105 3.86 -2.70 -2.69
CA THR A 105 4.21 -4.10 -2.56
C THR A 105 5.41 -4.36 -3.47
N VAL A 106 6.47 -4.86 -2.87
CA VAL A 106 7.76 -5.14 -3.51
C VAL A 106 8.13 -6.61 -3.34
N LEU A 107 9.04 -7.11 -4.14
CA LEU A 107 9.75 -8.32 -3.78
C LEU A 107 10.95 -7.97 -2.88
N ALA A 108 11.17 -8.80 -1.87
CA ALA A 108 12.31 -8.68 -0.98
C ALA A 108 13.01 -10.02 -0.81
N VAL A 109 14.32 -9.98 -0.57
CA VAL A 109 15.15 -11.16 -0.35
C VAL A 109 16.04 -10.96 0.88
N ASN A 110 16.40 -12.07 1.53
CA ASN A 110 17.48 -12.08 2.51
C ASN A 110 18.79 -12.36 1.78
N GLU A 111 19.70 -11.38 1.70
CA GLU A 111 20.98 -11.50 0.97
C GLU A 111 21.86 -12.65 1.50
N ASP A 112 21.74 -12.98 2.78
CA ASP A 112 22.47 -14.10 3.39
C ASP A 112 22.07 -15.46 2.83
N ALA A 113 20.85 -15.61 2.32
CA ALA A 113 20.39 -16.83 1.67
C ALA A 113 21.08 -17.07 0.31
N PHE A 114 21.69 -16.04 -0.26
CA PHE A 114 22.31 -16.06 -1.57
C PHE A 114 23.82 -15.84 -1.53
N LYS A 115 24.46 -15.93 -0.36
CA LYS A 115 25.93 -15.76 -0.26
C LYS A 115 26.67 -16.69 -1.23
N GLY A 116 27.48 -16.09 -2.11
CA GLY A 116 28.23 -16.81 -3.15
C GLY A 116 27.41 -17.24 -4.37
N LYS A 117 26.17 -16.76 -4.49
CA LYS A 117 25.27 -17.02 -5.63
C LYS A 117 24.77 -15.70 -6.23
N ALA A 118 24.15 -15.78 -7.41
CA ALA A 118 23.44 -14.64 -7.97
C ALA A 118 22.26 -14.24 -7.08
N LEU A 119 22.03 -12.93 -6.91
CA LEU A 119 20.86 -12.39 -6.20
C LEU A 119 19.69 -12.20 -7.16
N PRO A 120 18.46 -12.53 -6.76
CA PRO A 120 17.26 -12.12 -7.49
C PRO A 120 17.22 -10.60 -7.66
N SER A 121 16.81 -10.11 -8.84
CA SER A 121 16.86 -8.68 -9.17
C SER A 121 15.65 -8.17 -9.95
N LYS A 122 14.78 -9.05 -10.41
CA LYS A 122 13.61 -8.73 -11.23
C LYS A 122 12.41 -9.63 -10.88
N LEU A 123 11.22 -9.21 -11.31
CA LEU A 123 9.97 -9.92 -11.05
C LEU A 123 10.02 -11.39 -11.50
N THR A 124 10.57 -11.67 -12.67
CA THR A 124 10.62 -13.04 -13.20
C THR A 124 11.42 -14.01 -12.33
N ASP A 125 12.32 -13.49 -11.48
CA ASP A 125 13.12 -14.32 -10.57
C ASP A 125 12.25 -14.94 -9.45
N LEU A 126 11.08 -14.34 -9.14
CA LEU A 126 10.08 -14.93 -8.25
C LEU A 126 9.64 -16.32 -8.72
N PHE A 127 9.48 -16.50 -10.03
CA PHE A 127 8.97 -17.72 -10.66
C PHE A 127 10.10 -18.70 -11.08
N ASP A 128 11.36 -18.30 -10.98
CA ASP A 128 12.50 -19.14 -11.35
C ASP A 128 12.97 -19.99 -10.15
N LEU A 129 12.29 -21.12 -9.93
CA LEU A 129 12.66 -22.09 -8.88
C LEU A 129 13.97 -22.82 -9.18
N LYS A 130 14.43 -22.82 -10.43
CA LYS A 130 15.65 -23.52 -10.84
C LYS A 130 16.90 -22.72 -10.47
N THR A 131 16.92 -21.44 -10.80
CA THR A 131 18.05 -20.52 -10.49
C THR A 131 18.03 -20.08 -9.03
N PHE A 132 16.83 -19.86 -8.49
CA PHE A 132 16.60 -19.39 -7.12
C PHE A 132 15.74 -20.39 -6.34
N PRO A 133 16.28 -21.57 -5.97
CA PRO A 133 15.51 -22.58 -5.27
C PRO A 133 15.16 -22.14 -3.85
N GLY A 134 14.00 -22.62 -3.35
CA GLY A 134 13.50 -22.33 -2.01
C GLY A 134 12.09 -21.75 -2.03
N ARG A 135 11.50 -21.60 -0.85
CA ARG A 135 10.12 -21.12 -0.69
C ARG A 135 9.99 -19.64 -0.97
N ARG A 136 8.78 -19.25 -1.35
CA ARG A 136 8.32 -17.86 -1.55
C ARG A 136 7.30 -17.50 -0.49
N ALA A 137 7.17 -16.21 -0.17
CA ALA A 137 6.02 -15.71 0.56
C ALA A 137 5.24 -14.75 -0.34
N LEU A 138 3.94 -14.98 -0.51
CA LEU A 138 3.03 -14.10 -1.23
C LEU A 138 1.85 -13.73 -0.36
N GLN A 139 1.25 -12.56 -0.60
CA GLN A 139 0.05 -12.15 0.11
C GLN A 139 -1.14 -13.04 -0.29
N LYS A 140 -1.95 -13.44 0.67
CA LYS A 140 -3.12 -14.29 0.43
C LYS A 140 -4.28 -13.48 -0.13
N GLN A 141 -4.12 -12.99 -1.35
CA GLN A 141 -5.12 -12.20 -2.10
C GLN A 141 -4.81 -12.26 -3.59
N PRO A 142 -5.79 -12.04 -4.49
CA PRO A 142 -5.55 -12.02 -5.93
C PRO A 142 -4.79 -10.76 -6.38
N GLN A 143 -5.10 -9.58 -5.80
CA GLN A 143 -4.48 -8.30 -6.15
C GLN A 143 -2.98 -8.34 -5.95
N GLY A 144 -2.23 -7.89 -6.93
CA GLY A 144 -0.78 -7.95 -6.98
C GLY A 144 -0.25 -9.30 -7.49
N ASN A 145 -0.83 -10.42 -7.09
CA ASN A 145 -0.38 -11.74 -7.52
C ASN A 145 -0.77 -12.04 -8.98
N LEU A 146 -2.00 -11.71 -9.39
CA LEU A 146 -2.47 -11.93 -10.77
C LEU A 146 -1.73 -11.02 -11.75
N GLU A 147 -1.53 -9.75 -11.39
CA GLU A 147 -0.76 -8.81 -12.21
C GLU A 147 0.69 -9.27 -12.35
N TRP A 148 1.35 -9.64 -11.25
CA TRP A 148 2.73 -10.16 -11.31
C TRP A 148 2.85 -11.43 -12.11
N ALA A 149 1.86 -12.31 -12.04
CA ALA A 149 1.84 -13.54 -12.84
C ALA A 149 1.83 -13.21 -14.34
N LEU A 150 0.93 -12.34 -14.79
CA LEU A 150 0.84 -11.93 -16.20
C LEU A 150 2.10 -11.17 -16.65
N LEU A 151 2.58 -10.21 -15.84
CA LEU A 151 3.81 -9.47 -16.15
C LEU A 151 5.03 -10.39 -16.26
N ALA A 152 5.16 -11.38 -15.36
CA ALA A 152 6.24 -12.37 -15.39
C ALA A 152 6.08 -13.37 -16.54
N ASP A 153 4.87 -13.53 -17.08
CA ASP A 153 4.58 -14.33 -18.27
C ASP A 153 4.72 -13.54 -19.58
N GLY A 154 5.24 -12.31 -19.51
CA GLY A 154 5.56 -11.47 -20.67
C GLY A 154 4.42 -10.60 -21.19
N VAL A 155 3.30 -10.49 -20.45
CA VAL A 155 2.23 -9.56 -20.77
C VAL A 155 2.72 -8.12 -20.55
N LYS A 156 2.39 -7.22 -21.45
CA LYS A 156 2.73 -5.81 -21.31
C LYS A 156 1.86 -5.15 -20.23
N PRO A 157 2.41 -4.17 -19.49
CA PRO A 157 1.67 -3.49 -18.42
C PRO A 157 0.28 -2.98 -18.83
N GLU A 158 0.19 -2.40 -20.00
CA GLU A 158 -1.05 -1.83 -20.56
C GLU A 158 -2.11 -2.88 -20.92
N GLU A 159 -1.74 -4.14 -21.05
CA GLU A 159 -2.63 -5.24 -21.44
C GLU A 159 -3.13 -6.04 -20.22
N VAL A 160 -2.56 -5.84 -19.02
CA VAL A 160 -2.81 -6.69 -17.84
C VAL A 160 -4.29 -6.70 -17.46
N TYR A 161 -4.91 -5.55 -17.29
CA TYR A 161 -6.30 -5.49 -16.82
C TYR A 161 -7.30 -5.95 -17.89
N SER A 162 -7.08 -5.61 -19.18
CA SER A 162 -7.94 -6.11 -20.26
C SER A 162 -7.88 -7.64 -20.41
N LEU A 163 -6.77 -8.27 -20.05
CA LEU A 163 -6.67 -9.73 -19.97
C LEU A 163 -7.38 -10.28 -18.74
N LEU A 164 -7.24 -9.66 -17.56
CA LEU A 164 -7.90 -10.10 -16.33
C LEU A 164 -9.43 -10.00 -16.40
N GLU A 165 -9.99 -9.17 -17.29
CA GLU A 165 -11.43 -9.14 -17.58
C GLU A 165 -11.91 -10.42 -18.26
N THR A 166 -11.02 -11.18 -18.90
CA THR A 166 -11.35 -12.40 -19.61
C THR A 166 -11.04 -13.65 -18.80
N GLU A 167 -11.89 -14.69 -18.91
CA GLU A 167 -11.65 -15.99 -18.30
C GLU A 167 -10.28 -16.57 -18.73
N ALA A 168 -9.96 -16.54 -20.01
CA ALA A 168 -8.68 -17.02 -20.54
C ALA A 168 -7.46 -16.26 -19.98
N GLY A 169 -7.58 -14.95 -19.73
CA GLY A 169 -6.53 -14.17 -19.11
C GLY A 169 -6.35 -14.49 -17.64
N ARG A 170 -7.42 -14.73 -16.89
CA ARG A 170 -7.39 -15.19 -15.50
C ARG A 170 -6.79 -16.60 -15.40
N GLU A 171 -7.23 -17.53 -16.24
CA GLU A 171 -6.63 -18.87 -16.32
C GLU A 171 -5.12 -18.81 -16.59
N ARG A 172 -4.67 -17.93 -17.48
CA ARG A 172 -3.24 -17.71 -17.76
C ARG A 172 -2.48 -17.22 -16.53
N ALA A 173 -3.08 -16.28 -15.77
CA ALA A 173 -2.47 -15.77 -14.53
C ALA A 173 -2.36 -16.88 -13.47
N PHE A 174 -3.43 -17.67 -13.26
CA PHE A 174 -3.42 -18.79 -12.32
C PHE A 174 -2.45 -19.89 -12.76
N ALA A 175 -2.40 -20.25 -14.04
CA ALA A 175 -1.44 -21.22 -14.56
C ALA A 175 0.02 -20.79 -14.31
N LYS A 176 0.30 -19.49 -14.39
CA LYS A 176 1.62 -18.95 -14.03
C LYS A 176 1.89 -19.08 -12.52
N LEU A 177 0.92 -18.79 -11.66
CA LEU A 177 1.04 -18.96 -10.20
C LEU A 177 1.21 -20.45 -9.83
N ASP A 178 0.57 -21.37 -10.55
CA ASP A 178 0.69 -22.82 -10.33
C ASP A 178 2.14 -23.30 -10.45
N THR A 179 2.96 -22.64 -11.28
CA THR A 179 4.38 -23.00 -11.42
C THR A 179 5.18 -22.87 -10.12
N ILE A 180 4.68 -22.11 -9.15
CA ILE A 180 5.35 -21.90 -7.86
C ILE A 180 4.46 -22.24 -6.65
N LYS A 181 3.17 -22.51 -6.84
CA LYS A 181 2.14 -22.63 -5.78
C LYS A 181 2.57 -23.55 -4.63
N SER A 182 3.17 -24.70 -4.92
CA SER A 182 3.65 -25.65 -3.91
C SER A 182 4.78 -25.11 -3.02
N GLU A 183 5.47 -24.08 -3.48
CA GLU A 183 6.59 -23.44 -2.77
C GLU A 183 6.17 -22.11 -2.11
N VAL A 184 4.88 -21.75 -2.12
CA VAL A 184 4.39 -20.50 -1.56
C VAL A 184 3.86 -20.66 -0.14
N LEU A 185 4.37 -19.84 0.77
CA LEU A 185 3.76 -19.57 2.07
C LEU A 185 2.91 -18.29 1.96
N TRP A 186 1.62 -18.43 2.24
CA TRP A 186 0.66 -17.34 2.11
C TRP A 186 0.57 -16.51 3.39
N TRP A 187 0.95 -15.24 3.32
CA TRP A 187 0.83 -14.33 4.45
C TRP A 187 -0.45 -13.47 4.37
N THR A 188 -0.95 -13.07 5.54
CA THR A 188 -2.17 -12.26 5.68
C THR A 188 -1.93 -10.93 6.39
N THR A 189 -0.82 -10.79 7.11
CA THR A 189 -0.46 -9.55 7.80
C THR A 189 0.92 -9.07 7.39
N GLY A 190 1.08 -7.76 7.18
CA GLY A 190 2.33 -7.19 6.68
C GLY A 190 3.54 -7.33 7.63
N ALA A 191 3.37 -7.83 8.85
CA ALA A 191 4.47 -8.15 9.75
C ALA A 191 5.11 -9.51 9.45
N GLN A 192 4.39 -10.42 8.78
CA GLN A 192 4.85 -11.79 8.51
C GLN A 192 6.03 -11.85 7.53
N PRO A 193 6.02 -11.16 6.35
CA PRO A 193 7.10 -11.32 5.37
C PRO A 193 8.50 -10.99 5.89
N PRO A 194 8.74 -9.88 6.63
CA PRO A 194 10.05 -9.62 7.22
C PRO A 194 10.51 -10.74 8.16
N GLN A 195 9.59 -11.28 8.98
CA GLN A 195 9.90 -12.39 9.89
C GLN A 195 10.26 -13.66 9.13
N MET A 196 9.45 -14.06 8.13
CA MET A 196 9.71 -15.24 7.30
C MET A 196 11.08 -15.16 6.58
N LEU A 197 11.48 -13.95 6.14
CA LEU A 197 12.81 -13.70 5.55
C LEU A 197 13.93 -13.80 6.60
N ALA A 198 13.72 -13.25 7.81
CA ALA A 198 14.68 -13.30 8.89
C ALA A 198 14.94 -14.75 9.36
N ASP A 199 13.87 -15.51 9.51
CA ASP A 199 13.90 -16.94 9.92
C ASP A 199 14.36 -17.88 8.78
N LYS A 200 14.55 -17.32 7.57
CA LYS A 200 14.94 -18.09 6.36
C LYS A 200 13.92 -19.17 5.98
N GLU A 201 12.66 -18.98 6.36
CA GLU A 201 11.56 -19.84 5.92
C GLU A 201 11.30 -19.69 4.42
N VAL A 202 11.55 -18.48 3.91
CA VAL A 202 11.44 -18.13 2.49
C VAL A 202 12.69 -17.42 2.00
N VAL A 203 12.96 -17.51 0.70
CA VAL A 203 14.11 -16.84 0.07
C VAL A 203 13.72 -15.57 -0.66
N ILE A 204 12.48 -15.48 -1.15
CA ILE A 204 11.88 -14.30 -1.78
C ILE A 204 10.50 -14.10 -1.16
N ALA A 205 10.16 -12.88 -0.81
CA ALA A 205 8.86 -12.51 -0.27
C ALA A 205 8.27 -11.31 -0.98
N SER A 206 6.96 -11.34 -1.26
CA SER A 206 6.21 -10.09 -1.42
C SER A 206 6.08 -9.43 -0.06
N ALA A 207 6.24 -8.11 0.00
CA ALA A 207 6.18 -7.37 1.26
C ALA A 207 5.90 -5.89 1.01
N PHE A 208 5.40 -5.19 2.01
CA PHE A 208 5.32 -3.73 1.96
C PHE A 208 6.71 -3.11 2.13
N ASN A 209 7.10 -2.24 1.20
CA ASN A 209 8.43 -1.66 1.12
C ASN A 209 8.91 -1.02 2.43
N GLY A 210 8.04 -0.27 3.11
CA GLY A 210 8.38 0.39 4.37
C GLY A 210 8.71 -0.58 5.49
N ARG A 211 8.08 -1.77 5.55
CA ARG A 211 8.39 -2.78 6.56
C ARG A 211 9.75 -3.43 6.33
N ILE A 212 10.10 -3.70 5.08
CA ILE A 212 11.43 -4.21 4.71
C ILE A 212 12.50 -3.16 5.00
N HIS A 213 12.23 -1.87 4.69
CA HIS A 213 13.13 -0.78 5.01
C HIS A 213 13.39 -0.68 6.52
N ASN A 214 12.33 -0.75 7.34
CA ASN A 214 12.47 -0.66 8.78
C ASN A 214 13.22 -1.86 9.38
N ALA A 215 12.95 -3.08 8.91
CA ALA A 215 13.70 -4.26 9.33
C ALA A 215 15.20 -4.14 9.01
N ARG A 216 15.56 -3.57 7.85
CA ARG A 216 16.97 -3.26 7.51
C ARG A 216 17.57 -2.23 8.43
N LYS A 217 16.86 -1.12 8.65
CA LYS A 217 17.37 0.06 9.38
C LYS A 217 17.44 -0.17 10.89
N ASP A 218 16.35 -0.68 11.47
CA ASP A 218 16.14 -0.72 12.91
C ASP A 218 16.61 -2.04 13.53
N GLU A 219 16.54 -3.15 12.75
CA GLU A 219 16.87 -4.50 13.22
C GLU A 219 18.15 -5.05 12.56
N GLY A 220 18.77 -4.30 11.65
CA GLY A 220 20.02 -4.71 10.97
C GLY A 220 19.86 -5.92 10.04
N GLN A 221 18.64 -6.22 9.59
CA GLN A 221 18.37 -7.36 8.73
C GLN A 221 19.04 -7.19 7.35
N PRO A 222 19.68 -8.24 6.80
CA PRO A 222 20.36 -8.21 5.51
C PRO A 222 19.36 -8.36 4.35
N PHE A 223 18.34 -7.51 4.33
CA PHE A 223 17.30 -7.58 3.30
C PHE A 223 17.61 -6.63 2.15
N ARG A 224 17.23 -7.05 0.94
CA ARG A 224 17.26 -6.24 -0.27
C ARG A 224 15.88 -6.17 -0.88
N ILE A 225 15.48 -4.95 -1.27
CA ILE A 225 14.26 -4.71 -2.04
C ILE A 225 14.57 -4.85 -3.53
N ILE A 226 13.71 -5.55 -4.24
CA ILE A 226 13.68 -5.61 -5.71
C ILE A 226 12.54 -4.68 -6.15
N TRP A 227 12.91 -3.55 -6.76
CA TRP A 227 11.97 -2.52 -7.19
C TRP A 227 11.34 -2.81 -8.56
N ASP A 228 11.86 -3.81 -9.29
CA ASP A 228 11.30 -4.19 -10.58
C ASP A 228 9.86 -4.64 -10.45
N ARG A 229 8.97 -3.97 -11.20
CA ARG A 229 7.52 -4.21 -11.18
C ARG A 229 6.90 -4.10 -9.78
N GLN A 230 7.40 -3.19 -8.95
CA GLN A 230 6.74 -2.86 -7.70
C GLN A 230 5.27 -2.47 -7.96
N MET A 231 4.36 -2.89 -7.07
CA MET A 231 2.94 -2.56 -7.15
C MET A 231 2.65 -1.34 -6.28
N GLY A 232 2.53 -0.18 -6.91
CA GLY A 232 2.24 1.07 -6.22
C GLY A 232 0.73 1.27 -6.01
N TYR A 233 0.33 1.67 -4.81
CA TYR A 233 -1.03 2.09 -4.49
C TYR A 233 -1.01 3.20 -3.43
N MET A 234 -2.13 3.91 -3.29
CA MET A 234 -2.26 5.01 -2.34
C MET A 234 -3.10 4.60 -1.13
N ASN A 235 -2.82 5.25 -0.01
CA ASN A 235 -3.63 5.17 1.20
C ASN A 235 -3.85 6.58 1.74
N GLY A 236 -5.02 6.81 2.32
CA GLY A 236 -5.39 8.15 2.77
C GLY A 236 -6.47 8.17 3.83
N TRP A 237 -6.89 9.37 4.15
CA TRP A 237 -7.91 9.66 5.15
C TRP A 237 -9.27 9.82 4.50
N ALA A 238 -10.25 9.10 5.04
CA ALA A 238 -11.67 9.22 4.71
C ALA A 238 -12.49 9.34 5.99
N ILE A 239 -13.66 9.96 5.87
CA ILE A 239 -14.60 10.19 6.99
C ILE A 239 -15.80 9.27 6.77
N PRO A 240 -16.11 8.34 7.70
CA PRO A 240 -17.34 7.56 7.63
C PRO A 240 -18.57 8.45 7.65
N LYS A 241 -19.55 8.13 6.81
CA LYS A 241 -20.79 8.91 6.71
C LYS A 241 -21.56 8.89 8.02
N GLY A 242 -21.95 10.07 8.49
CA GLY A 242 -22.67 10.23 9.75
C GLY A 242 -21.78 10.38 10.98
N SER A 243 -20.48 10.61 10.82
CA SER A 243 -19.58 11.01 11.91
C SER A 243 -20.09 12.31 12.57
N GLU A 244 -20.15 12.33 13.88
CA GLU A 244 -20.55 13.53 14.65
C GLU A 244 -19.47 14.60 14.69
N ASN A 245 -18.20 14.22 14.40
CA ASN A 245 -17.03 15.09 14.46
C ASN A 245 -16.45 15.44 13.05
N THR A 246 -17.29 15.40 12.00
CA THR A 246 -16.88 15.64 10.61
C THR A 246 -15.99 16.89 10.43
N LYS A 247 -16.37 18.02 11.09
CA LYS A 247 -15.56 19.25 11.01
C LYS A 247 -14.15 19.04 11.56
N LEU A 248 -14.02 18.39 12.70
CA LEU A 248 -12.74 18.13 13.33
C LEU A 248 -11.89 17.14 12.51
N ALA A 249 -12.55 16.14 11.91
CA ALA A 249 -11.90 15.21 10.97
C ALA A 249 -11.36 15.95 9.73
N LEU A 250 -12.11 16.91 9.17
CA LEU A 250 -11.65 17.76 8.08
C LEU A 250 -10.45 18.64 8.48
N ASP A 251 -10.48 19.21 9.70
CA ASP A 251 -9.35 19.99 10.24
C ASP A 251 -8.10 19.10 10.40
N PHE A 252 -8.27 17.83 10.80
CA PHE A 252 -7.17 16.86 10.87
C PHE A 252 -6.66 16.49 9.47
N ILE A 253 -7.54 16.22 8.50
CA ILE A 253 -7.14 15.96 7.11
C ILE A 253 -6.32 17.13 6.56
N ALA A 254 -6.80 18.36 6.72
CA ALA A 254 -6.09 19.54 6.26
C ALA A 254 -4.70 19.68 6.91
N PHE A 255 -4.59 19.39 8.21
CA PHE A 255 -3.32 19.40 8.93
C PHE A 255 -2.37 18.28 8.47
N SER A 256 -2.83 17.03 8.50
CA SER A 256 -2.00 15.84 8.25
C SER A 256 -1.55 15.75 6.79
N SER A 257 -2.30 16.34 5.86
CA SER A 257 -1.96 16.40 4.44
C SER A 257 -1.11 17.63 4.05
N GLY A 258 -0.62 18.41 5.02
CA GLY A 258 0.34 19.48 4.77
C GLY A 258 1.74 18.98 4.38
N THR A 259 2.56 19.83 3.77
CA THR A 259 3.92 19.48 3.31
C THR A 259 4.76 18.79 4.39
N LYS A 260 4.89 19.46 5.54
CA LYS A 260 5.74 18.97 6.64
C LYS A 260 5.22 17.69 7.29
N PRO A 261 3.94 17.54 7.67
CA PRO A 261 3.43 16.29 8.23
C PRO A 261 3.65 15.08 7.32
N LEU A 262 3.41 15.21 6.01
CA LEU A 262 3.66 14.14 5.04
C LEU A 262 5.16 13.78 4.95
N ALA A 263 6.05 14.78 4.93
CA ALA A 263 7.49 14.54 4.94
C ALA A 263 7.95 13.89 6.27
N ASP A 264 7.35 14.30 7.39
CA ASP A 264 7.70 13.76 8.71
C ASP A 264 7.31 12.29 8.85
N GLN A 265 6.21 11.84 8.22
CA GLN A 265 5.81 10.43 8.25
C GLN A 265 6.87 9.51 7.64
N ALA A 266 7.54 9.94 6.57
CA ALA A 266 8.59 9.16 5.93
C ALA A 266 9.79 8.86 6.86
N LYS A 267 9.95 9.59 7.96
CA LYS A 267 10.99 9.33 8.97
C LYS A 267 10.75 8.03 9.75
N TYR A 268 9.49 7.62 9.87
CA TYR A 268 9.06 6.47 10.68
C TYR A 268 8.72 5.25 9.84
N VAL A 269 8.30 5.47 8.59
CA VAL A 269 8.04 4.41 7.62
C VAL A 269 8.36 4.93 6.22
N ALA A 270 9.14 4.19 5.44
CA ALA A 270 9.58 4.62 4.11
C ALA A 270 8.47 4.50 3.06
N TYR A 271 7.36 5.20 3.27
CA TYR A 271 6.29 5.40 2.29
C TYR A 271 6.42 6.75 1.60
N GLY A 272 6.09 6.81 0.32
CA GLY A 272 6.22 8.04 -0.46
C GLY A 272 5.14 9.04 -0.08
N PRO A 273 5.46 10.31 0.23
CA PRO A 273 4.43 11.34 0.39
C PRO A 273 3.72 11.58 -0.95
N THR A 274 2.44 11.94 -0.89
CA THR A 274 1.64 12.27 -2.07
C THR A 274 1.77 13.72 -2.53
N ARG A 275 2.51 14.55 -1.79
CA ARG A 275 2.86 15.92 -2.21
C ARG A 275 4.26 16.00 -2.78
N LYS A 276 4.42 16.72 -3.89
CA LYS A 276 5.72 17.04 -4.51
C LYS A 276 6.59 17.86 -3.57
N SER A 277 6.00 18.90 -2.94
CA SER A 277 6.69 19.74 -1.94
C SER A 277 7.18 18.95 -0.73
N SER A 278 6.45 17.92 -0.28
CA SER A 278 6.88 17.07 0.82
C SER A 278 8.11 16.23 0.48
N SER A 279 8.21 15.75 -0.78
CA SER A 279 9.37 14.98 -1.23
C SER A 279 10.67 15.77 -1.10
N ALA A 280 10.62 17.10 -1.30
CA ALA A 280 11.77 17.98 -1.14
C ALA A 280 12.24 18.13 0.32
N GLU A 281 11.37 17.88 1.30
CA GLU A 281 11.67 17.95 2.73
C GLU A 281 12.07 16.59 3.35
N VAL A 282 11.94 15.49 2.60
CA VAL A 282 12.37 14.17 3.07
C VAL A 282 13.90 14.08 3.09
N ASN A 283 14.43 13.46 4.16
CA ASN A 283 15.87 13.20 4.24
C ASN A 283 16.34 12.40 3.00
N PRO A 284 17.44 12.82 2.33
CA PRO A 284 17.95 12.14 1.14
C PRO A 284 18.16 10.62 1.29
N ASP A 285 18.63 10.17 2.46
CA ASP A 285 18.85 8.74 2.73
C ASP A 285 17.54 7.94 2.75
N ILE A 286 16.46 8.58 3.18
CA ILE A 286 15.12 7.99 3.17
C ILE A 286 14.53 8.09 1.77
N LEU A 287 14.67 9.24 1.13
CA LEU A 287 14.14 9.52 -0.20
C LEU A 287 14.57 8.44 -1.22
N ALA A 288 15.84 8.02 -1.18
CA ALA A 288 16.35 6.96 -2.05
C ALA A 288 15.66 5.59 -1.86
N ASN A 289 15.03 5.38 -0.71
CA ASN A 289 14.32 4.14 -0.34
C ASN A 289 12.79 4.26 -0.47
N LEU A 290 12.27 5.37 -0.98
CA LEU A 290 10.84 5.53 -1.23
C LEU A 290 10.41 4.83 -2.52
N PRO A 291 9.19 4.32 -2.60
CA PRO A 291 8.64 3.74 -3.83
C PRO A 291 8.56 4.78 -4.96
N THR A 292 8.38 6.05 -4.61
CA THR A 292 8.28 7.19 -5.53
C THR A 292 9.64 7.77 -5.95
N ALA A 293 10.76 7.25 -5.44
CA ALA A 293 12.08 7.67 -5.90
C ALA A 293 12.25 7.35 -7.40
N PRO A 294 12.78 8.29 -8.22
CA PRO A 294 12.85 8.11 -9.68
C PRO A 294 13.47 6.78 -10.11
N GLN A 295 14.57 6.36 -9.46
CA GLN A 295 15.24 5.09 -9.78
C GLN A 295 14.39 3.86 -9.42
N ASN A 296 13.54 3.95 -8.40
CA ASN A 296 12.69 2.84 -7.96
C ASN A 296 11.39 2.76 -8.78
N PHE A 297 10.96 3.89 -9.34
CA PHE A 297 9.68 4.02 -10.03
C PHE A 297 9.74 3.66 -11.52
N GLN A 298 10.94 3.47 -12.08
CA GLN A 298 11.13 3.28 -13.55
C GLN A 298 10.31 2.13 -14.14
N THR A 299 10.18 1.04 -13.40
CA THR A 299 9.44 -0.15 -13.85
C THR A 299 8.20 -0.41 -13.00
N ALA A 300 7.79 0.54 -12.16
CA ALA A 300 6.63 0.40 -11.30
C ALA A 300 5.38 0.08 -12.11
N PHE A 301 4.54 -0.78 -11.56
CA PHE A 301 3.20 -1.03 -12.05
C PHE A 301 2.21 -0.39 -11.07
N LEU A 302 1.38 0.51 -11.55
CA LEU A 302 0.36 1.15 -10.73
C LEU A 302 -0.91 0.31 -10.79
N ILE A 303 -1.41 -0.04 -9.61
CA ILE A 303 -2.67 -0.75 -9.48
C ILE A 303 -3.82 0.16 -9.99
N ASN A 304 -4.69 -0.40 -10.80
CA ASN A 304 -5.90 0.27 -11.23
C ASN A 304 -6.98 0.08 -10.15
N ASP A 305 -7.10 1.08 -9.29
CA ASP A 305 -8.00 1.04 -8.13
C ASP A 305 -9.48 0.99 -8.54
N GLU A 306 -9.86 1.67 -9.65
CA GLU A 306 -11.22 1.67 -10.19
C GLU A 306 -11.58 0.26 -10.69
N TRP A 307 -10.67 -0.36 -11.45
CA TRP A 307 -10.87 -1.72 -11.94
C TRP A 307 -11.02 -2.71 -10.76
N TRP A 308 -10.16 -2.61 -9.74
CA TRP A 308 -10.25 -3.48 -8.57
C TRP A 308 -11.52 -3.23 -7.75
N SER A 309 -12.08 -2.02 -7.73
CA SER A 309 -13.36 -1.76 -7.06
C SER A 309 -14.52 -2.57 -7.67
N ASP A 310 -14.44 -2.85 -8.96
CA ASP A 310 -15.47 -3.59 -9.70
C ASP A 310 -15.28 -5.11 -9.65
N TYR A 311 -14.04 -5.60 -9.68
CA TYR A 311 -13.72 -7.03 -9.86
C TYR A 311 -13.23 -7.73 -8.58
N ALA A 312 -13.01 -7.02 -7.47
CA ALA A 312 -12.39 -7.60 -6.27
C ALA A 312 -13.15 -8.79 -5.70
N ASP A 313 -14.47 -8.72 -5.62
CA ASP A 313 -15.28 -9.76 -4.98
C ASP A 313 -15.22 -11.07 -5.79
N GLU A 314 -15.40 -11.00 -7.13
CA GLU A 314 -15.30 -12.14 -8.05
C GLU A 314 -13.91 -12.78 -7.99
N LEU A 315 -12.86 -11.98 -8.11
CA LEU A 315 -11.50 -12.48 -8.13
C LEU A 315 -11.04 -13.04 -6.77
N ASN A 316 -11.53 -12.51 -5.66
CA ASN A 316 -11.29 -13.10 -4.35
C ASN A 316 -11.93 -14.49 -4.22
N GLU A 317 -13.14 -14.69 -4.75
CA GLU A 317 -13.81 -15.99 -4.77
C GLU A 317 -13.04 -17.00 -5.66
N GLU A 318 -12.66 -16.60 -6.88
CA GLU A 318 -11.85 -17.43 -7.78
C GLU A 318 -10.51 -17.79 -7.16
N PHE A 319 -9.80 -16.83 -6.58
CA PHE A 319 -8.51 -17.04 -5.94
C PHE A 319 -8.60 -17.99 -4.74
N ASN A 320 -9.61 -17.83 -3.89
CA ASN A 320 -9.82 -18.71 -2.75
C ASN A 320 -10.15 -20.14 -3.21
N THR A 321 -10.95 -20.28 -4.27
CA THR A 321 -11.24 -21.59 -4.88
C THR A 321 -10.00 -22.22 -5.47
N TRP A 322 -9.19 -21.44 -6.20
CA TRP A 322 -7.91 -21.88 -6.75
C TRP A 322 -6.93 -22.33 -5.66
N LEU A 323 -6.88 -21.63 -4.51
CA LEU A 323 -6.01 -22.02 -3.39
C LEU A 323 -6.33 -23.38 -2.80
N LEU A 324 -7.59 -23.82 -2.86
CA LEU A 324 -8.04 -25.11 -2.31
C LEU A 324 -7.74 -26.29 -3.22
N ASN A 325 -7.55 -26.08 -4.51
CA ASN A 325 -7.23 -27.08 -5.52
C ASN A 325 -5.72 -27.25 -5.70
#